data_24285a14486ee40570aa6404cc7ff50b
#
_entry.id   24285a14486ee40570aa6404cc7ff50b
#
_cell.length_a   1.000
_cell.length_b   1.000
_cell.length_c   1.000
_cell.angle_alpha   90.00
_cell.angle_beta   90.00
_cell.angle_gamma   90.00
#
_symmetry.space_group_name_H-M   'P 1'
#
loop_
_entity.id
_entity.type
_entity.pdbx_description
1 polymer ?
#
loop_
_entity_poly.entity_id
_entity_poly.type
_entity_poly.pdbx_seq_one_letter_code
_entity_poly.pdbx_strand_id
1 'polypeptide(L)'
;MRKDVFCDLCPETTIVVSGFSFSGKTNLYSERTEKMEKNTLKTRNIALIGIMGGLSAVLMLFRFPLPFMPPFMDFDFASLPEIIGGFAMGPVAAIFIILVKILIKMAIMGTNSALTGEIQNVLLSCAYVIPAVLIYDRKKTKGHAVAGMAVGTLVCAVVAVFTNLYMIIPFYVTLFGMSMDGIIDMCQAVNPAIRNPFTLALFGIVPFNLIKNGVASLITYFAYKKISIHIKQFVNR
;
A
#
# COMPACT_ATOMS: atom_id res chain seq x y z
N MET A 1 18.43 5.21 -46.74
CA MET A 1 18.98 4.08 -47.49
C MET A 1 19.86 3.28 -46.57
N ARG A 2 19.60 2.00 -46.39
CA ARG A 2 20.10 1.00 -45.40
C ARG A 2 19.39 0.97 -44.06
N LYS A 3 18.16 0.54 -44.13
CA LYS A 3 17.47 -0.35 -43.16
C LYS A 3 17.46 -1.71 -43.85
N ASP A 4 17.39 -2.78 -43.05
CA ASP A 4 17.19 -4.15 -43.52
C ASP A 4 18.42 -4.94 -43.91
N VAL A 5 19.30 -5.26 -42.97
CA VAL A 5 20.13 -6.47 -43.05
C VAL A 5 20.46 -6.88 -41.61
N PHE A 6 19.61 -7.62 -40.94
CA PHE A 6 20.00 -8.53 -39.83
C PHE A 6 18.80 -9.33 -39.26
N CYS A 7 18.03 -9.93 -40.15
CA CYS A 7 17.00 -10.86 -39.71
C CYS A 7 16.80 -12.10 -40.58
N ASP A 8 17.80 -12.43 -41.45
CA ASP A 8 17.69 -13.57 -42.36
C ASP A 8 18.86 -14.55 -42.26
N LEU A 9 19.26 -14.90 -41.02
CA LEU A 9 20.27 -15.95 -40.79
C LEU A 9 19.92 -16.81 -39.57
N CYS A 10 18.71 -17.34 -39.54
CA CYS A 10 18.40 -18.57 -38.83
C CYS A 10 17.73 -19.53 -39.83
N PRO A 11 18.47 -20.31 -40.57
CA PRO A 11 17.88 -21.40 -41.31
C PRO A 11 17.38 -22.42 -40.28
N GLU A 12 16.10 -22.78 -40.39
CA GLU A 12 15.59 -24.02 -39.88
C GLU A 12 16.35 -25.19 -40.57
N THR A 13 17.51 -25.50 -40.06
CA THR A 13 18.20 -26.74 -40.45
C THR A 13 17.60 -27.87 -39.65
N THR A 14 16.47 -28.38 -40.14
CA THR A 14 16.03 -29.73 -39.82
C THR A 14 17.02 -30.71 -40.44
N ILE A 15 18.11 -31.02 -39.75
CA ILE A 15 18.99 -32.10 -40.13
C ILE A 15 18.33 -33.40 -39.72
N VAL A 16 17.60 -34.01 -40.64
CA VAL A 16 17.09 -35.35 -40.50
C VAL A 16 18.25 -36.31 -40.86
N VAL A 17 19.01 -36.73 -39.85
CA VAL A 17 19.90 -37.88 -39.99
C VAL A 17 19.32 -39.01 -39.18
N SER A 18 18.83 -40.01 -39.92
CA SER A 18 18.50 -41.35 -39.43
C SER A 18 17.72 -41.41 -38.10
N GLY A 19 16.43 -41.07 -38.10
CA GLY A 19 15.49 -41.59 -37.10
C GLY A 19 15.56 -41.03 -35.69
N PHE A 20 16.33 -39.97 -35.39
CA PHE A 20 16.35 -39.33 -34.10
C PHE A 20 16.01 -37.83 -34.22
N SER A 21 14.80 -37.49 -33.81
CA SER A 21 14.32 -36.10 -33.72
C SER A 21 15.01 -35.39 -32.55
N PHE A 22 15.95 -34.54 -32.86
CA PHE A 22 16.63 -33.69 -31.86
C PHE A 22 15.79 -32.44 -31.57
N SER A 23 14.54 -32.64 -31.05
CA SER A 23 13.65 -31.55 -30.58
C SER A 23 13.96 -31.07 -29.14
N GLY A 24 14.99 -31.62 -28.52
CA GLY A 24 15.22 -31.38 -27.09
C GLY A 24 15.98 -30.12 -26.74
N LYS A 25 16.79 -29.54 -27.64
CA LYS A 25 17.64 -28.38 -27.27
C LYS A 25 16.92 -27.03 -27.36
N THR A 26 16.03 -26.86 -28.32
CA THR A 26 15.25 -25.63 -28.49
C THR A 26 14.27 -25.39 -27.33
N ASN A 27 13.63 -26.44 -26.84
CA ASN A 27 12.74 -26.36 -25.68
C ASN A 27 13.49 -26.01 -24.38
N LEU A 28 14.68 -26.54 -24.16
CA LEU A 28 15.48 -26.25 -22.96
C LEU A 28 15.99 -24.79 -22.91
N TYR A 29 16.34 -24.20 -24.05
CA TYR A 29 16.71 -22.79 -24.11
C TYR A 29 15.51 -21.88 -23.92
N SER A 30 14.36 -22.21 -24.51
CA SER A 30 13.12 -21.49 -24.36
C SER A 30 12.63 -21.52 -22.90
N GLU A 31 12.60 -22.68 -22.25
CA GLU A 31 12.25 -22.80 -20.83
C GLU A 31 13.23 -22.05 -19.90
N ARG A 32 14.51 -22.05 -20.23
CA ARG A 32 15.52 -21.35 -19.44
C ARG A 32 15.42 -19.84 -19.55
N THR A 33 15.13 -19.32 -20.74
CA THR A 33 14.89 -17.88 -20.96
C THR A 33 13.60 -17.42 -20.28
N GLU A 34 12.50 -18.18 -20.40
CA GLU A 34 11.25 -17.88 -19.69
C GLU A 34 11.39 -17.90 -18.18
N LYS A 35 12.15 -18.85 -17.64
CA LYS A 35 12.42 -18.96 -16.20
C LYS A 35 13.33 -17.84 -15.71
N MET A 36 14.31 -17.39 -16.50
CA MET A 36 15.14 -16.23 -16.18
C MET A 36 14.35 -14.94 -16.24
N GLU A 37 13.49 -14.77 -17.23
CA GLU A 37 12.63 -13.61 -17.36
C GLU A 37 11.63 -13.50 -16.19
N LYS A 38 10.95 -14.60 -15.83
CA LYS A 38 10.07 -14.67 -14.66
C LYS A 38 10.80 -14.36 -13.34
N ASN A 39 12.04 -14.83 -13.19
CA ASN A 39 12.85 -14.52 -12.00
C ASN A 39 13.30 -13.06 -11.96
N THR A 40 13.66 -12.47 -13.08
CA THR A 40 14.05 -11.07 -13.19
C THR A 40 12.86 -10.14 -12.86
N LEU A 41 11.66 -10.46 -13.35
CA LEU A 41 10.44 -9.73 -13.01
C LEU A 41 10.13 -9.81 -11.51
N LYS A 42 10.31 -10.98 -10.89
CA LYS A 42 10.15 -11.15 -9.43
C LYS A 42 11.14 -10.30 -8.64
N THR A 43 12.41 -10.29 -9.01
CA THR A 43 13.46 -9.51 -8.33
C THR A 43 13.19 -8.01 -8.44
N ARG A 44 12.77 -7.52 -9.60
CA ARG A 44 12.37 -6.13 -9.80
C ARG A 44 11.19 -5.70 -8.94
N ASN A 45 10.17 -6.57 -8.84
CA ASN A 45 9.03 -6.31 -7.99
C ASN A 45 9.42 -6.24 -6.52
N ILE A 46 10.31 -7.12 -6.05
CA ILE A 46 10.83 -7.10 -4.67
C ILE A 46 11.59 -5.80 -4.41
N ALA A 47 12.45 -5.36 -5.34
CA ALA A 47 13.17 -4.10 -5.21
C ALA A 47 12.22 -2.89 -5.13
N LEU A 48 11.18 -2.86 -5.99
CA LEU A 48 10.16 -1.80 -5.96
C LEU A 48 9.33 -1.80 -4.67
N ILE A 49 8.98 -2.98 -4.16
CA ILE A 49 8.29 -3.11 -2.86
C ILE A 49 9.17 -2.54 -1.75
N GLY A 50 10.46 -2.85 -1.75
CA GLY A 50 11.42 -2.30 -0.78
C GLY A 50 11.54 -0.78 -0.86
N ILE A 51 11.65 -0.22 -2.08
CA ILE A 51 11.74 1.23 -2.30
C ILE A 51 10.45 1.93 -1.86
N MET A 52 9.28 1.41 -2.27
CA MET A 52 7.98 2.00 -1.90
C MET A 52 7.70 1.88 -0.41
N GLY A 53 8.05 0.73 0.20
CA GLY A 53 7.95 0.53 1.64
C GLY A 53 8.87 1.44 2.43
N GLY A 54 10.12 1.61 1.97
CA GLY A 54 11.08 2.56 2.55
C GLY A 54 10.59 4.01 2.45
N LEU A 55 10.09 4.42 1.28
CA LEU A 55 9.52 5.76 1.10
C LEU A 55 8.29 5.97 1.99
N SER A 56 7.42 4.96 2.11
CA SER A 56 6.27 4.99 3.00
C SER A 56 6.68 5.13 4.46
N ALA A 57 7.73 4.41 4.91
CA ALA A 57 8.28 4.53 6.24
C ALA A 57 8.85 5.93 6.51
N VAL A 58 9.61 6.49 5.56
CA VAL A 58 10.13 7.87 5.69
C VAL A 58 8.99 8.88 5.81
N LEU A 59 7.95 8.78 4.98
CA LEU A 59 6.79 9.67 5.08
C LEU A 59 6.01 9.49 6.39
N MET A 60 6.03 8.30 6.98
CA MET A 60 5.45 8.04 8.29
C MET A 60 6.22 8.72 9.44
N LEU A 61 7.51 8.99 9.28
CA LEU A 61 8.29 9.72 10.28
C LEU A 61 7.88 11.20 10.35
N PHE A 62 7.43 11.78 9.23
CA PHE A 62 6.90 13.14 9.15
C PHE A 62 5.41 13.17 9.52
N ARG A 63 5.13 12.91 10.80
CA ARG A 63 3.77 12.93 11.34
C ARG A 63 3.56 14.19 12.17
N PHE A 64 2.35 14.71 12.12
CA PHE A 64 1.95 15.87 12.89
C PHE A 64 0.50 15.74 13.37
N PRO A 65 0.18 16.23 14.57
CA PRO A 65 -1.19 16.25 15.05
C PRO A 65 -2.00 17.29 14.26
N LEU A 66 -3.24 16.94 13.95
CA LEU A 66 -4.17 17.90 13.36
C LEU A 66 -4.86 18.70 14.46
N PRO A 67 -5.01 20.04 14.31
CA PRO A 67 -5.85 20.82 15.19
C PRO A 67 -7.29 20.31 15.14
N PHE A 68 -8.00 20.34 16.26
CA PHE A 68 -9.37 19.83 16.45
C PHE A 68 -9.53 18.29 16.39
N MET A 69 -8.43 17.54 16.34
CA MET A 69 -8.46 16.07 16.36
C MET A 69 -7.85 15.54 17.67
N PRO A 70 -8.26 14.33 18.12
CA PRO A 70 -7.68 13.69 19.30
C PRO A 70 -6.15 13.65 19.25
N PRO A 71 -5.44 13.95 20.34
CA PRO A 71 -3.98 14.13 20.35
C PRO A 71 -3.17 12.86 20.10
N PHE A 72 -3.83 11.68 20.13
CA PHE A 72 -3.22 10.39 19.79
C PHE A 72 -3.36 10.02 18.30
N MET A 73 -3.98 10.90 17.50
CA MET A 73 -4.18 10.69 16.06
C MET A 73 -3.20 11.55 15.26
N ASP A 74 -2.13 10.95 14.82
CA ASP A 74 -1.12 11.60 13.98
C ASP A 74 -1.47 11.49 12.48
N PHE A 75 -1.40 12.60 11.79
CA PHE A 75 -1.53 12.66 10.34
C PHE A 75 -0.17 12.42 9.68
N ASP A 76 -0.12 11.54 8.70
CA ASP A 76 1.05 11.24 7.89
C ASP A 76 0.67 10.99 6.41
N PHE A 77 1.68 10.96 5.55
CA PHE A 77 1.51 10.72 4.11
C PHE A 77 1.94 9.30 3.68
N ALA A 78 2.12 8.38 4.62
CA ALA A 78 2.63 7.03 4.34
C ALA A 78 1.74 6.23 3.38
N SER A 79 0.43 6.50 3.34
CA SER A 79 -0.52 5.85 2.44
C SER A 79 -0.30 6.18 0.96
N LEU A 80 0.44 7.25 0.61
CA LEU A 80 0.71 7.63 -0.78
C LEU A 80 1.54 6.57 -1.55
N PRO A 81 2.73 6.17 -1.09
CA PRO A 81 3.49 5.13 -1.77
C PRO A 81 2.77 3.76 -1.75
N GLU A 82 2.01 3.46 -0.70
CA GLU A 82 1.24 2.23 -0.58
C GLU A 82 0.20 2.09 -1.69
N ILE A 83 -0.61 3.13 -1.90
CA ILE A 83 -1.67 3.11 -2.92
C ILE A 83 -1.09 3.20 -4.33
N ILE A 84 -0.05 4.00 -4.55
CA ILE A 84 0.62 4.12 -5.85
C ILE A 84 1.28 2.79 -6.22
N GLY A 85 1.99 2.17 -5.29
CA GLY A 85 2.58 0.85 -5.45
C GLY A 85 1.54 -0.23 -5.70
N GLY A 86 0.41 -0.19 -4.97
CA GLY A 86 -0.72 -1.07 -5.17
C GLY A 86 -1.33 -0.95 -6.56
N PHE A 87 -1.55 0.26 -7.06
CA PHE A 87 -2.05 0.49 -8.43
C PHE A 87 -1.07 0.04 -9.52
N ALA A 88 0.22 0.05 -9.24
CA ALA A 88 1.24 -0.35 -10.20
C ALA A 88 1.47 -1.87 -10.23
N MET A 89 1.50 -2.52 -9.07
CA MET A 89 1.94 -3.91 -8.89
C MET A 89 0.84 -4.85 -8.38
N GLY A 90 -0.33 -4.33 -7.99
CA GLY A 90 -1.47 -5.11 -7.50
C GLY A 90 -1.57 -5.22 -5.98
N PRO A 91 -2.65 -5.87 -5.48
CA PRO A 91 -3.00 -5.86 -4.05
C PRO A 91 -2.00 -6.62 -3.17
N VAL A 92 -1.41 -7.70 -3.67
CA VAL A 92 -0.43 -8.49 -2.92
C VAL A 92 0.84 -7.66 -2.66
N ALA A 93 1.33 -6.96 -3.69
CA ALA A 93 2.49 -6.08 -3.54
C ALA A 93 2.21 -4.93 -2.56
N ALA A 94 0.98 -4.38 -2.56
CA ALA A 94 0.57 -3.36 -1.61
C ALA A 94 0.66 -3.83 -0.15
N ILE A 95 0.24 -5.07 0.13
CA ILE A 95 0.36 -5.67 1.47
C ILE A 95 1.84 -5.75 1.89
N PHE A 96 2.72 -6.21 0.99
CA PHE A 96 4.16 -6.26 1.29
C PHE A 96 4.76 -4.87 1.51
N ILE A 97 4.34 -3.84 0.77
CA ILE A 97 4.77 -2.45 0.99
C ILE A 97 4.37 -1.98 2.39
N ILE A 98 3.13 -2.26 2.81
CA ILE A 98 2.63 -1.92 4.15
C ILE A 98 3.45 -2.64 5.24
N LEU A 99 3.73 -3.92 5.07
CA LEU A 99 4.54 -4.69 6.03
C LEU A 99 5.98 -4.16 6.12
N VAL A 100 6.63 -3.91 4.98
CA VAL A 100 7.99 -3.33 4.94
C VAL A 100 8.02 -1.97 5.63
N LYS A 101 7.04 -1.09 5.39
CA LYS A 101 6.90 0.19 6.09
C LYS A 101 6.91 0.01 7.61
N ILE A 102 6.08 -0.89 8.13
CA ILE A 102 5.97 -1.11 9.58
C ILE A 102 7.26 -1.69 10.15
N LEU A 103 7.88 -2.65 9.46
CA LEU A 103 9.18 -3.21 9.89
C LEU A 103 10.27 -2.14 9.97
N ILE A 104 10.37 -1.28 8.98
CA ILE A 104 11.34 -0.17 8.98
C ILE A 104 11.02 0.82 10.10
N LYS A 105 9.75 1.21 10.28
CA LYS A 105 9.31 2.09 11.38
C LYS A 105 9.69 1.50 12.74
N MET A 106 9.44 0.23 12.95
CA MET A 106 9.79 -0.47 14.20
C MET A 106 11.30 -0.52 14.43
N ALA A 107 12.08 -0.73 13.37
CA ALA A 107 13.54 -0.75 13.47
C ALA A 107 14.14 0.62 13.83
N ILE A 108 13.53 1.74 13.35
CA ILE A 108 14.04 3.10 13.56
C ILE A 108 13.53 3.70 14.88
N MET A 109 12.23 3.59 15.16
CA MET A 109 11.58 4.28 16.27
C MET A 109 11.19 3.36 17.44
N GLY A 110 11.32 2.05 17.24
CA GLY A 110 10.78 1.08 18.20
C GLY A 110 9.25 1.08 18.23
N THR A 111 8.69 0.52 19.31
CA THR A 111 7.24 0.52 19.56
C THR A 111 6.95 1.19 20.90
N ASN A 112 6.11 2.24 20.88
CA ASN A 112 5.63 2.94 22.08
C ASN A 112 4.26 2.45 22.55
N SER A 113 3.63 1.55 21.78
CA SER A 113 2.26 1.05 21.98
C SER A 113 2.19 -0.46 22.12
N ALA A 114 3.29 -1.11 22.53
CA ALA A 114 3.41 -2.57 22.65
C ALA A 114 2.80 -3.32 21.44
N LEU A 115 3.12 -2.87 20.24
CA LEU A 115 2.69 -3.38 18.93
C LEU A 115 1.21 -3.08 18.54
N THR A 116 0.38 -2.59 19.43
CA THR A 116 -1.04 -2.38 19.14
C THR A 116 -1.25 -1.29 18.07
N GLY A 117 -0.50 -0.19 18.18
CA GLY A 117 -0.54 0.89 17.18
C GLY A 117 0.00 0.45 15.81
N GLU A 118 0.99 -0.43 15.77
CA GLU A 118 1.54 -1.00 14.55
C GLU A 118 0.53 -1.90 13.86
N ILE A 119 -0.13 -2.79 14.63
CA ILE A 119 -1.20 -3.68 14.11
C ILE A 119 -2.36 -2.83 13.58
N GLN A 120 -2.79 -1.82 14.33
CA GLN A 120 -3.84 -0.90 13.86
C GLN A 120 -3.43 -0.21 12.55
N ASN A 121 -2.19 0.27 12.44
CA ASN A 121 -1.71 0.92 11.23
C ASN A 121 -1.74 -0.02 10.02
N VAL A 122 -1.32 -1.30 10.18
CA VAL A 122 -1.46 -2.32 9.14
C VAL A 122 -2.92 -2.52 8.74
N LEU A 123 -3.83 -2.68 9.72
CA LEU A 123 -5.25 -2.91 9.46
C LEU A 123 -5.87 -1.74 8.69
N LEU A 124 -5.61 -0.50 9.11
CA LEU A 124 -6.15 0.70 8.45
C LEU A 124 -5.55 0.92 7.06
N SER A 125 -4.24 0.72 6.91
CA SER A 125 -3.59 0.78 5.58
C SER A 125 -4.18 -0.28 4.63
N CYS A 126 -4.34 -1.52 5.09
CA CYS A 126 -4.97 -2.59 4.30
C CYS A 126 -6.43 -2.26 3.97
N ALA A 127 -7.21 -1.76 4.94
CA ALA A 127 -8.61 -1.39 4.76
C ALA A 127 -8.80 -0.26 3.73
N TYR A 128 -7.82 0.64 3.60
CA TYR A 128 -7.82 1.69 2.59
C TYR A 128 -7.33 1.19 1.23
N VAL A 129 -6.16 0.55 1.20
CA VAL A 129 -5.44 0.25 -0.05
C VAL A 129 -6.02 -0.95 -0.79
N ILE A 130 -6.41 -2.03 -0.07
CA ILE A 130 -6.87 -3.26 -0.74
C ILE A 130 -8.14 -3.04 -1.56
N PRO A 131 -9.23 -2.45 -1.01
CA PRO A 131 -10.44 -2.19 -1.81
C PRO A 131 -10.16 -1.24 -2.98
N ALA A 132 -9.32 -0.21 -2.75
CA ALA A 132 -8.96 0.74 -3.79
C ALA A 132 -8.27 0.06 -4.98
N VAL A 133 -7.30 -0.81 -4.69
CA VAL A 133 -6.54 -1.54 -5.73
C VAL A 133 -7.42 -2.57 -6.43
N LEU A 134 -8.25 -3.33 -5.70
CA LEU A 134 -9.15 -4.33 -6.29
C LEU A 134 -10.17 -3.72 -7.26
N ILE A 135 -10.74 -2.54 -6.92
CA ILE A 135 -11.67 -1.84 -7.81
C ILE A 135 -10.92 -1.30 -9.04
N TYR A 136 -9.71 -0.77 -8.85
CA TYR A 136 -8.89 -0.29 -9.93
C TYR A 136 -8.45 -1.40 -10.90
N ASP A 137 -8.11 -2.58 -10.39
CA ASP A 137 -7.65 -3.71 -11.22
C ASP A 137 -8.74 -4.26 -12.16
N ARG A 138 -10.02 -4.09 -11.80
CA ARG A 138 -11.14 -4.51 -12.66
C ARG A 138 -11.16 -3.75 -13.99
N LYS A 139 -10.94 -2.43 -13.94
CA LYS A 139 -10.78 -1.58 -15.14
C LYS A 139 -9.76 -0.49 -14.79
N LYS A 140 -8.59 -0.54 -15.42
CA LYS A 140 -7.44 0.35 -15.13
C LYS A 140 -7.66 1.76 -15.68
N THR A 141 -8.76 2.40 -15.25
CA THR A 141 -9.17 3.76 -15.65
C THR A 141 -9.08 4.73 -14.48
N LYS A 142 -8.96 6.03 -14.76
CA LYS A 142 -8.95 7.07 -13.72
C LYS A 142 -10.22 7.05 -12.87
N GLY A 143 -11.38 6.83 -13.48
CA GLY A 143 -12.65 6.77 -12.75
C GLY A 143 -12.68 5.61 -11.74
N HIS A 144 -12.17 4.43 -12.11
CA HIS A 144 -12.07 3.29 -11.19
C HIS A 144 -11.02 3.51 -10.09
N ALA A 145 -9.94 4.26 -10.35
CA ALA A 145 -9.00 4.66 -9.32
C ALA A 145 -9.67 5.56 -8.28
N VAL A 146 -10.41 6.59 -8.72
CA VAL A 146 -11.13 7.51 -7.82
C VAL A 146 -12.22 6.78 -7.03
N ALA A 147 -13.05 5.97 -7.71
CA ALA A 147 -14.08 5.17 -7.05
C ALA A 147 -13.48 4.19 -6.03
N GLY A 148 -12.37 3.55 -6.40
CA GLY A 148 -11.63 2.65 -5.51
C GLY A 148 -11.11 3.36 -4.27
N MET A 149 -10.48 4.51 -4.42
CA MET A 149 -10.00 5.33 -3.29
C MET A 149 -11.15 5.82 -2.41
N ALA A 150 -12.29 6.22 -2.98
CA ALA A 150 -13.47 6.61 -2.22
C ALA A 150 -14.02 5.44 -1.38
N VAL A 151 -14.19 4.26 -1.99
CA VAL A 151 -14.63 3.05 -1.29
C VAL A 151 -13.61 2.65 -0.22
N GLY A 152 -12.31 2.65 -0.54
CA GLY A 152 -11.25 2.37 0.42
C GLY A 152 -11.26 3.32 1.62
N THR A 153 -11.51 4.61 1.39
CA THR A 153 -11.65 5.62 2.45
C THR A 153 -12.82 5.31 3.38
N LEU A 154 -13.98 4.94 2.82
CA LEU A 154 -15.16 4.58 3.63
C LEU A 154 -14.94 3.30 4.42
N VAL A 155 -14.38 2.26 3.79
CA VAL A 155 -14.04 1.00 4.47
C VAL A 155 -13.04 1.25 5.60
N CYS A 156 -12.01 2.05 5.34
CA CYS A 156 -11.02 2.41 6.36
C CYS A 156 -11.67 3.17 7.53
N ALA A 157 -12.58 4.12 7.28
CA ALA A 157 -13.27 4.85 8.32
C ALA A 157 -14.10 3.92 9.22
N VAL A 158 -14.81 2.95 8.64
CA VAL A 158 -15.57 1.94 9.39
C VAL A 158 -14.63 1.06 10.21
N VAL A 159 -13.59 0.51 9.60
CA VAL A 159 -12.60 -0.33 10.30
C VAL A 159 -11.90 0.47 11.42
N ALA A 160 -11.62 1.77 11.19
CA ALA A 160 -11.02 2.64 12.20
C ALA A 160 -11.90 2.81 13.43
N VAL A 161 -13.23 2.94 13.29
CA VAL A 161 -14.16 3.00 14.40
C VAL A 161 -14.07 1.71 15.21
N PHE A 162 -14.19 0.55 14.56
CA PHE A 162 -14.14 -0.73 15.25
C PHE A 162 -12.79 -0.96 15.95
N THR A 163 -11.68 -0.73 15.26
CA THR A 163 -10.35 -0.95 15.84
C THR A 163 -10.05 0.02 16.99
N ASN A 164 -10.48 1.27 16.91
CA ASN A 164 -10.29 2.21 18.01
C ASN A 164 -11.15 1.84 19.21
N LEU A 165 -12.45 1.56 19.04
CA LEU A 165 -13.35 1.27 20.16
C LEU A 165 -13.05 -0.06 20.84
N TYR A 166 -12.71 -1.11 20.10
CA TYR A 166 -12.54 -2.46 20.61
C TYR A 166 -11.10 -2.90 20.84
N MET A 167 -10.13 -2.24 20.24
CA MET A 167 -8.73 -2.61 20.36
C MET A 167 -7.90 -1.49 21.04
N ILE A 168 -7.91 -0.28 20.50
CA ILE A 168 -7.02 0.79 20.98
C ILE A 168 -7.45 1.32 22.33
N ILE A 169 -8.71 1.71 22.51
CA ILE A 169 -9.18 2.30 23.76
C ILE A 169 -9.07 1.31 24.92
N PRO A 170 -9.56 0.05 24.84
CA PRO A 170 -9.37 -0.92 25.90
C PRO A 170 -7.89 -1.20 26.21
N PHE A 171 -7.04 -1.17 25.20
CA PHE A 171 -5.61 -1.35 25.39
C PHE A 171 -4.97 -0.18 26.18
N TYR A 172 -5.33 1.08 25.88
CA TYR A 172 -4.87 2.24 26.63
C TYR A 172 -5.35 2.21 28.07
N VAL A 173 -6.58 1.77 28.32
CA VAL A 173 -7.12 1.61 29.67
C VAL A 173 -6.36 0.55 30.48
N THR A 174 -6.09 -0.62 29.85
CA THR A 174 -5.49 -1.76 30.57
C THR A 174 -3.96 -1.61 30.75
N LEU A 175 -3.25 -1.10 29.76
CA LEU A 175 -1.78 -1.07 29.77
C LEU A 175 -1.23 0.24 30.35
N PHE A 176 -1.87 1.36 30.04
CA PHE A 176 -1.42 2.68 30.54
C PHE A 176 -2.19 3.15 31.77
N GLY A 177 -3.18 2.37 32.26
CA GLY A 177 -3.98 2.72 33.43
C GLY A 177 -4.83 4.00 33.24
N MET A 178 -5.08 4.41 31.99
CA MET A 178 -5.89 5.58 31.69
C MET A 178 -7.36 5.25 31.92
N SER A 179 -8.12 6.13 32.58
CA SER A 179 -9.57 5.96 32.66
C SER A 179 -10.21 6.34 31.31
N MET A 180 -11.36 5.71 31.01
CA MET A 180 -12.14 6.07 29.82
C MET A 180 -12.50 7.57 29.83
N ASP A 181 -12.89 8.06 31.00
CA ASP A 181 -13.24 9.48 31.19
C ASP A 181 -12.05 10.38 30.90
N GLY A 182 -10.83 10.01 31.36
CA GLY A 182 -9.60 10.77 31.08
C GLY A 182 -9.26 10.85 29.58
N ILE A 183 -9.52 9.76 28.82
CA ILE A 183 -9.35 9.77 27.36
C ILE A 183 -10.37 10.72 26.70
N ILE A 184 -11.62 10.70 27.17
CA ILE A 184 -12.68 11.56 26.66
C ILE A 184 -12.39 13.02 27.00
N ASP A 185 -11.95 13.32 28.23
CA ASP A 185 -11.60 14.68 28.67
C ASP A 185 -10.47 15.27 27.82
N MET A 186 -9.43 14.49 27.53
CA MET A 186 -8.35 14.90 26.60
C MET A 186 -8.88 15.24 25.21
N CYS A 187 -9.82 14.45 24.70
CA CYS A 187 -10.43 14.69 23.40
C CYS A 187 -11.40 15.88 23.43
N GLN A 188 -12.14 16.06 24.53
CA GLN A 188 -13.07 17.16 24.73
C GLN A 188 -12.35 18.52 24.84
N ALA A 189 -11.14 18.55 25.40
CA ALA A 189 -10.32 19.75 25.46
C ALA A 189 -9.98 20.30 24.05
N VAL A 190 -9.90 19.41 23.05
CA VAL A 190 -9.63 19.77 21.65
C VAL A 190 -10.92 19.95 20.85
N ASN A 191 -11.92 19.12 21.11
CA ASN A 191 -13.22 19.16 20.43
C ASN A 191 -14.38 18.95 21.43
N PRO A 192 -15.07 20.05 21.82
CA PRO A 192 -16.16 20.00 22.82
C PRO A 192 -17.37 19.13 22.42
N ALA A 193 -17.47 18.72 21.14
CA ALA A 193 -18.52 17.81 20.69
C ALA A 193 -18.29 16.36 21.15
N ILE A 194 -17.09 16.02 21.59
CA ILE A 194 -16.72 14.68 22.08
C ILE A 194 -17.07 14.60 23.57
N ARG A 195 -18.08 13.79 23.91
CA ARG A 195 -18.55 13.61 25.28
C ARG A 195 -18.62 12.15 25.75
N ASN A 196 -18.54 11.23 24.82
CA ASN A 196 -18.62 9.79 25.08
C ASN A 196 -17.91 9.01 23.95
N PRO A 197 -17.67 7.70 24.07
CA PRO A 197 -17.00 6.90 23.04
C PRO A 197 -17.69 6.94 21.67
N PHE A 198 -19.01 7.06 21.63
CA PHE A 198 -19.75 7.16 20.37
C PHE A 198 -19.48 8.51 19.67
N THR A 199 -19.51 9.62 20.40
CA THR A 199 -19.20 10.94 19.85
C THR A 199 -17.73 11.07 19.50
N LEU A 200 -16.80 10.38 20.20
CA LEU A 200 -15.40 10.24 19.82
C LEU A 200 -15.27 9.54 18.45
N ALA A 201 -16.02 8.46 18.25
CA ALA A 201 -16.03 7.79 16.93
C ALA A 201 -16.55 8.72 15.83
N LEU A 202 -17.67 9.39 16.06
CA LEU A 202 -18.35 10.21 15.06
C LEU A 202 -17.60 11.53 14.73
N PHE A 203 -17.11 12.23 15.74
CA PHE A 203 -16.49 13.56 15.59
C PHE A 203 -14.97 13.56 15.66
N GLY A 204 -14.34 12.45 16.06
CA GLY A 204 -12.89 12.28 16.09
C GLY A 204 -12.42 11.31 15.00
N ILE A 205 -12.75 10.02 15.15
CA ILE A 205 -12.16 8.94 14.34
C ILE A 205 -12.59 8.99 12.87
N VAL A 206 -13.89 9.13 12.61
CA VAL A 206 -14.44 9.15 11.24
C VAL A 206 -13.88 10.34 10.44
N PRO A 207 -14.04 11.61 10.89
CA PRO A 207 -13.55 12.75 10.11
C PRO A 207 -12.04 12.74 9.94
N PHE A 208 -11.28 12.27 10.94
CA PHE A 208 -9.84 12.12 10.80
C PHE A 208 -9.46 11.20 9.64
N ASN A 209 -10.04 10.00 9.57
CA ASN A 209 -9.74 9.04 8.50
C ASN A 209 -10.25 9.51 7.14
N LEU A 210 -11.38 10.20 7.09
CA LEU A 210 -11.88 10.82 5.84
C LEU A 210 -10.92 11.89 5.34
N ILE A 211 -10.41 12.76 6.21
CA ILE A 211 -9.45 13.81 5.85
C ILE A 211 -8.12 13.19 5.42
N LYS A 212 -7.56 12.28 6.24
CA LYS A 212 -6.28 11.63 5.96
C LYS A 212 -6.29 10.92 4.60
N ASN A 213 -7.25 10.03 4.40
CA ASN A 213 -7.34 9.25 3.16
C ASN A 213 -7.86 10.11 1.99
N GLY A 214 -8.70 11.12 2.25
CA GLY A 214 -9.14 12.08 1.25
C GLY A 214 -7.99 12.89 0.67
N VAL A 215 -7.12 13.43 1.51
CA VAL A 215 -5.91 14.15 1.09
C VAL A 215 -4.97 13.22 0.34
N ALA A 216 -4.73 12.01 0.86
CA ALA A 216 -3.92 11.01 0.17
C ALA A 216 -4.49 10.64 -1.21
N SER A 217 -5.82 10.48 -1.31
CA SER A 217 -6.51 10.20 -2.57
C SER A 217 -6.36 11.35 -3.58
N LEU A 218 -6.48 12.59 -3.11
CA LEU A 218 -6.34 13.79 -3.94
C LEU A 218 -4.91 13.90 -4.51
N ILE A 219 -3.91 13.77 -3.66
CA ILE A 219 -2.50 13.79 -4.08
C ILE A 219 -2.22 12.63 -5.05
N THR A 220 -2.71 11.42 -4.74
CA THR A 220 -2.55 10.26 -5.61
C THR A 220 -3.20 10.48 -6.98
N TYR A 221 -4.36 11.11 -7.04
CA TYR A 221 -5.04 11.42 -8.31
C TYR A 221 -4.16 12.27 -9.25
N PHE A 222 -3.49 13.29 -8.72
CA PHE A 222 -2.58 14.13 -9.50
C PHE A 222 -1.25 13.44 -9.82
N ALA A 223 -0.68 12.72 -8.85
CA ALA A 223 0.61 12.05 -8.99
C ALA A 223 0.53 10.76 -9.83
N TYR A 224 -0.60 10.07 -9.78
CA TYR A 224 -0.80 8.75 -10.39
C TYR A 224 -0.40 8.67 -11.86
N LYS A 225 -0.77 9.65 -12.68
CA LYS A 225 -0.51 9.61 -14.12
C LYS A 225 0.99 9.63 -14.44
N LYS A 226 1.78 10.40 -13.70
CA LYS A 226 3.23 10.50 -13.91
C LYS A 226 3.96 9.28 -13.36
N ILE A 227 3.66 8.88 -12.13
CA ILE A 227 4.41 7.86 -11.39
C ILE A 227 4.05 6.44 -11.88
N SER A 228 2.79 6.13 -12.09
CA SER A 228 2.34 4.80 -12.52
C SER A 228 2.90 4.38 -13.90
N ILE A 229 3.06 5.34 -14.82
CA ILE A 229 3.65 5.04 -16.13
C ILE A 229 5.12 4.61 -15.97
N HIS A 230 5.89 5.32 -15.16
CA HIS A 230 7.31 5.01 -14.94
C HIS A 230 7.50 3.67 -14.21
N ILE A 231 6.69 3.39 -13.18
CA ILE A 231 6.75 2.11 -12.47
C ILE A 231 6.38 0.95 -13.40
N LYS A 232 5.30 1.08 -14.19
CA LYS A 232 4.91 0.04 -15.18
C LYS A 232 5.97 -0.19 -16.24
N GLN A 233 6.60 0.85 -16.74
CA GLN A 233 7.72 0.73 -17.68
C GLN A 233 8.92 0.02 -17.05
N PHE A 234 9.18 0.27 -15.77
CA PHE A 234 10.25 -0.41 -15.04
C PHE A 234 9.93 -1.88 -14.78
N VAL A 235 8.70 -2.23 -14.47
CA VAL A 235 8.24 -3.61 -14.23
C VAL A 235 8.25 -4.43 -15.53
N ASN A 236 7.89 -3.81 -16.67
CA ASN A 236 7.72 -4.50 -17.97
C ASN A 236 8.98 -4.49 -18.87
N ARG A 237 10.08 -3.86 -18.43
CA ARG A 237 11.40 -3.95 -19.05
C ARG A 237 12.19 -5.12 -18.47
#